data_2f9a62450049dfb0893a8365cfe39186
#
_entry.id   2f9a62450049dfb0893a8365cfe39186
#
_cell.length_a   1.000
_cell.length_b   1.000
_cell.length_c   1.000
_cell.angle_alpha   90.00
_cell.angle_beta   90.00
_cell.angle_gamma   90.00
#
_symmetry.space_group_name_H-M   'P 1'
#
loop_
_entity.id
_entity.type
_entity.pdbx_description
1 polymer ?
#
loop_
_entity_poly.entity_id
_entity_poly.type
_entity_poly.pdbx_seq_one_letter_code
_entity_poly.pdbx_strand_id
1 'polypeptide(L)'
;MRQMNLPYPEQEELYRRMVFNVMSRNHDDHSKNFSFLMDRQGKWKLAPAYDLCYSYTPGGKWTNRHQLSLNGKQDNFTMEDLQKVGENMGIRKHKQIIEEIQETVSHWHETAKDCGVKPEHADFIGENLLLFGKQLHTIQIRTLPTNKRRLS
;
A
#
# COMPACT_ATOMS: atom_id res chain seq x y z
N MET A 1 7.19 -15.47 9.72
CA MET A 1 7.46 -14.69 10.95
C MET A 1 7.47 -15.56 12.21
N ARG A 2 6.39 -16.33 12.48
CA ARG A 2 6.35 -17.23 13.67
C ARG A 2 7.50 -18.24 13.69
N GLN A 3 7.81 -18.85 12.55
CA GLN A 3 8.93 -19.80 12.43
C GLN A 3 10.32 -19.17 12.65
N MET A 4 10.46 -17.87 12.46
CA MET A 4 11.72 -17.12 12.62
C MET A 4 11.82 -16.48 13.99
N ASN A 5 10.83 -16.64 14.87
CA ASN A 5 10.77 -16.04 16.20
C ASN A 5 11.10 -14.53 16.22
N LEU A 6 10.57 -13.80 15.21
CA LEU A 6 10.82 -12.37 15.13
C LEU A 6 10.28 -11.65 16.38
N PRO A 7 11.04 -10.73 16.97
CA PRO A 7 10.57 -9.89 18.07
C PRO A 7 9.30 -9.12 17.72
N TYR A 8 8.49 -8.81 18.71
CA TYR A 8 7.23 -8.09 18.51
C TYR A 8 7.38 -6.77 17.72
N PRO A 9 8.40 -5.91 17.95
CA PRO A 9 8.59 -4.71 17.15
C PRO A 9 8.77 -4.98 15.64
N GLU A 10 9.44 -6.08 15.28
CA GLU A 10 9.63 -6.49 13.89
C GLU A 10 8.33 -6.98 13.25
N GLN A 11 7.46 -7.63 14.02
CA GLN A 11 6.14 -8.04 13.56
C GLN A 11 5.23 -6.82 13.36
N GLU A 12 5.30 -5.84 14.26
CA GLU A 12 4.57 -4.58 14.17
C GLU A 12 5.02 -3.76 12.95
N GLU A 13 6.33 -3.68 12.70
CA GLU A 13 6.89 -3.03 11.52
C GLU A 13 6.44 -3.70 10.20
N LEU A 14 6.42 -5.03 10.15
CA LEU A 14 5.94 -5.73 8.96
C LEU A 14 4.44 -5.49 8.71
N TYR A 15 3.64 -5.43 9.77
CA TYR A 15 2.23 -5.06 9.67
C TYR A 15 2.08 -3.62 9.15
N ARG A 16 2.89 -2.70 9.63
CA ARG A 16 2.93 -1.30 9.17
C ARG A 16 3.20 -1.21 7.67
N ARG A 17 4.19 -1.95 7.16
CA ARG A 17 4.50 -2.01 5.72
C ARG A 17 3.37 -2.57 4.90
N MET A 18 2.70 -3.60 5.39
CA MET A 18 1.52 -4.18 4.73
C MET A 18 0.39 -3.15 4.62
N VAL A 19 0.06 -2.45 5.70
CA VAL A 19 -0.97 -1.40 5.70
C VAL A 19 -0.59 -0.28 4.73
N PHE A 20 0.68 0.14 4.72
CA PHE A 20 1.19 1.14 3.80
C PHE A 20 1.05 0.70 2.34
N ASN A 21 1.46 -0.52 1.98
CA ASN A 21 1.32 -1.05 0.62
C ASN A 21 -0.13 -1.04 0.13
N VAL A 22 -1.06 -1.41 1.00
CA VAL A 22 -2.51 -1.39 0.67
C VAL A 22 -2.99 0.04 0.42
N MET A 23 -2.71 0.97 1.32
CA MET A 23 -3.22 2.34 1.24
C MET A 23 -2.55 3.16 0.14
N SER A 24 -1.24 2.98 -0.06
CA SER A 24 -0.47 3.66 -1.11
C SER A 24 -0.60 3.02 -2.50
N ARG A 25 -1.38 1.95 -2.64
CA ARG A 25 -1.51 1.20 -3.90
C ARG A 25 -0.17 0.67 -4.43
N ASN A 26 0.68 0.17 -3.54
CA ASN A 26 1.85 -0.62 -3.95
C ASN A 26 1.42 -2.05 -4.27
N HIS A 27 0.94 -2.28 -5.48
CA HIS A 27 0.44 -3.57 -5.93
C HIS A 27 1.55 -4.56 -6.32
N ASP A 28 2.80 -4.11 -6.43
CA ASP A 28 3.96 -4.98 -6.66
C ASP A 28 4.56 -5.49 -5.36
N ASP A 29 3.71 -5.81 -4.40
CA ASP A 29 4.03 -6.21 -3.04
C ASP A 29 4.40 -7.70 -2.90
N HIS A 30 5.06 -8.27 -3.89
CA HIS A 30 5.43 -9.68 -3.91
C HIS A 30 6.45 -10.05 -2.80
N SER A 31 6.55 -11.33 -2.48
CA SER A 31 7.37 -11.84 -1.36
C SER A 31 8.86 -11.48 -1.44
N LYS A 32 9.41 -11.18 -2.62
CA LYS A 32 10.82 -10.78 -2.79
C LYS A 32 11.10 -9.36 -2.31
N ASN A 33 10.06 -8.53 -2.08
CA ASN A 33 10.18 -7.18 -1.51
C ASN A 33 10.19 -7.19 0.03
N PHE A 34 10.30 -8.39 0.62
CA PHE A 34 10.48 -8.58 2.05
C PHE A 34 11.71 -9.44 2.30
N SER A 35 12.67 -8.92 3.03
CA SER A 35 13.90 -9.64 3.38
C SER A 35 14.21 -9.56 4.88
N PHE A 36 15.05 -10.48 5.32
CA PHE A 36 15.42 -10.62 6.71
C PHE A 36 16.95 -10.72 6.82
N LEU A 37 17.48 -10.18 7.86
CA LEU A 37 18.89 -10.24 8.21
C LEU A 37 19.09 -11.20 9.39
N MET A 38 20.14 -12.00 9.33
CA MET A 38 20.54 -12.87 10.42
C MET A 38 21.91 -12.43 10.95
N ASP A 39 22.03 -12.24 12.23
CA ASP A 39 23.32 -11.97 12.86
C ASP A 39 24.17 -13.24 13.01
N ARG A 40 25.41 -13.05 13.50
CA ARG A 40 26.35 -14.17 13.69
C ARG A 40 25.88 -15.16 14.78
N GLN A 41 24.96 -14.76 15.63
CA GLN A 41 24.35 -15.59 16.68
C GLN A 41 23.10 -16.32 16.19
N GLY A 42 22.76 -16.20 14.91
CA GLY A 42 21.56 -16.82 14.33
C GLY A 42 20.25 -16.10 14.63
N LYS A 43 20.30 -14.86 15.14
CA LYS A 43 19.12 -14.06 15.46
C LYS A 43 18.65 -13.30 14.23
N TRP A 44 17.37 -13.44 13.93
CA TRP A 44 16.73 -12.80 12.77
C TRP A 44 16.12 -11.44 13.13
N LYS A 45 16.18 -10.53 12.18
CA LYS A 45 15.45 -9.26 12.16
C LYS A 45 14.95 -8.94 10.77
N LEU A 46 13.93 -8.08 10.67
CA LEU A 46 13.44 -7.56 9.40
C LEU A 46 14.51 -6.64 8.80
N ALA A 47 14.77 -6.78 7.49
CA ALA A 47 15.64 -5.85 6.77
C ALA A 47 14.97 -4.46 6.66
N PRO A 48 15.74 -3.38 6.43
CA PRO A 48 15.16 -2.09 6.07
C PRO A 48 14.16 -2.23 4.92
N ALA A 49 13.15 -1.38 4.91
CA ALA A 49 12.16 -1.35 3.85
C ALA A 49 12.78 -0.91 2.52
N TYR A 50 12.36 -1.52 1.44
CA TYR A 50 12.74 -1.16 0.08
C TYR A 50 11.57 -1.43 -0.86
N ASP A 51 11.61 -0.84 -2.05
CA ASP A 51 10.60 -0.98 -3.09
C ASP A 51 9.18 -0.63 -2.61
N LEU A 52 9.09 0.42 -1.79
CA LEU A 52 7.84 0.99 -1.31
C LEU A 52 7.43 2.14 -2.23
N CYS A 53 6.74 1.83 -3.31
CA CYS A 53 6.35 2.80 -4.33
C CYS A 53 4.89 2.59 -4.76
N TYR A 54 4.29 3.64 -5.33
CA TYR A 54 3.03 3.48 -6.04
C TYR A 54 3.24 2.61 -7.29
N SER A 55 2.48 1.52 -7.41
CA SER A 55 2.61 0.58 -8.53
C SER A 55 1.26 0.03 -8.99
N TYR A 56 0.20 0.85 -8.92
CA TYR A 56 -1.12 0.48 -9.40
C TYR A 56 -1.32 0.92 -10.85
N THR A 57 -1.73 -0.01 -11.71
CA THR A 57 -2.12 0.25 -13.10
C THR A 57 -3.50 -0.35 -13.35
N PRO A 58 -4.56 0.48 -13.41
CA PRO A 58 -5.90 0.01 -13.73
C PRO A 58 -5.93 -0.80 -15.03
N GLY A 59 -6.46 -2.02 -14.99
CA GLY A 59 -6.50 -2.91 -16.16
C GLY A 59 -5.14 -3.47 -16.60
N GLY A 60 -4.07 -3.17 -15.89
CA GLY A 60 -2.73 -3.70 -16.16
C GLY A 60 -2.63 -5.20 -15.92
N LYS A 61 -1.68 -5.84 -16.61
CA LYS A 61 -1.48 -7.30 -16.51
C LYS A 61 -0.96 -7.73 -15.13
N TRP A 62 -0.10 -6.93 -14.49
CA TRP A 62 0.67 -7.33 -13.31
C TRP A 62 0.26 -6.58 -12.04
N THR A 63 -0.02 -5.29 -12.15
CA THR A 63 -0.25 -4.39 -11.01
C THR A 63 -1.68 -3.86 -10.93
N ASN A 64 -2.65 -4.56 -11.55
CA ASN A 64 -4.07 -4.25 -11.40
C ASN A 64 -4.63 -4.68 -10.03
N ARG A 65 -3.93 -5.58 -9.35
CA ARG A 65 -4.25 -6.07 -7.99
C ARG A 65 -2.96 -6.40 -7.24
N HIS A 66 -3.03 -6.53 -5.94
CA HIS A 66 -1.90 -6.93 -5.10
C HIS A 66 -1.38 -8.32 -5.45
N GLN A 67 -0.06 -8.52 -5.36
CA GLN A 67 0.57 -9.83 -5.56
C GLN A 67 0.40 -10.72 -4.33
N LEU A 68 0.43 -10.16 -3.13
CA LEU A 68 0.12 -10.87 -1.90
C LEU A 68 -1.38 -10.87 -1.63
N SER A 69 -1.84 -11.90 -0.95
CA SER A 69 -3.20 -11.95 -0.44
C SER A 69 -3.27 -11.50 1.02
N LEU A 70 -4.29 -10.73 1.34
CA LEU A 70 -4.60 -10.25 2.67
C LEU A 70 -6.01 -10.70 3.02
N ASN A 71 -6.17 -11.44 4.10
CA ASN A 71 -7.46 -12.01 4.51
C ASN A 71 -8.18 -12.75 3.36
N GLY A 72 -7.40 -13.47 2.52
CA GLY A 72 -7.90 -14.21 1.36
C GLY A 72 -8.24 -13.37 0.12
N LYS A 73 -8.03 -12.06 0.14
CA LYS A 73 -8.28 -11.14 -0.96
C LYS A 73 -6.97 -10.61 -1.54
N GLN A 74 -6.99 -10.19 -2.81
CA GLN A 74 -5.89 -9.48 -3.48
C GLN A 74 -6.28 -8.07 -3.92
N ASP A 75 -7.54 -7.67 -3.72
CA ASP A 75 -8.06 -6.33 -4.02
C ASP A 75 -9.33 -6.08 -3.19
N ASN A 76 -9.90 -4.86 -3.32
CA ASN A 76 -11.11 -4.42 -2.61
C ASN A 76 -11.02 -4.63 -1.10
N PHE A 77 -9.87 -4.26 -0.54
CA PHE A 77 -9.66 -4.32 0.90
C PHE A 77 -10.54 -3.32 1.64
N THR A 78 -11.05 -3.76 2.78
CA THR A 78 -11.80 -2.93 3.70
C THR A 78 -10.99 -2.65 4.96
N MET A 79 -11.44 -1.71 5.77
CA MET A 79 -10.87 -1.45 7.10
C MET A 79 -10.87 -2.71 7.97
N GLU A 80 -11.95 -3.49 7.91
CA GLU A 80 -12.10 -4.75 8.64
C GLU A 80 -11.06 -5.79 8.21
N ASP A 81 -10.71 -5.85 6.94
CA ASP A 81 -9.67 -6.76 6.45
C ASP A 81 -8.31 -6.44 7.10
N LEU A 82 -7.94 -5.16 7.15
CA LEU A 82 -6.70 -4.73 7.80
C LEU A 82 -6.72 -5.03 9.30
N GLN A 83 -7.81 -4.70 9.99
CA GLN A 83 -7.95 -4.98 11.41
C GLN A 83 -7.85 -6.48 11.70
N LYS A 84 -8.52 -7.30 10.90
CA LYS A 84 -8.50 -8.77 11.04
C LYS A 84 -7.11 -9.36 10.91
N VAL A 85 -6.31 -8.87 9.98
CA VAL A 85 -4.90 -9.30 9.86
C VAL A 85 -4.10 -8.86 11.07
N GLY A 86 -4.27 -7.64 11.56
CA GLY A 86 -3.62 -7.16 12.78
C GLY A 86 -3.94 -8.03 14.01
N GLU A 87 -5.22 -8.39 14.18
CA GLU A 87 -5.67 -9.31 15.22
C GLU A 87 -5.01 -10.69 15.08
N ASN A 88 -5.05 -11.28 13.88
CA ASN A 88 -4.47 -12.60 13.60
C ASN A 88 -2.95 -12.63 13.80
N MET A 89 -2.26 -11.51 13.56
CA MET A 89 -0.84 -11.36 13.84
C MET A 89 -0.53 -11.06 15.32
N GLY A 90 -1.55 -10.75 16.13
CA GLY A 90 -1.37 -10.36 17.54
C GLY A 90 -0.82 -8.94 17.71
N ILE A 91 -1.03 -8.05 16.73
CA ILE A 91 -0.57 -6.66 16.79
C ILE A 91 -1.51 -5.85 17.66
N ARG A 92 -1.05 -5.52 18.88
CA ARG A 92 -1.89 -4.83 19.88
C ARG A 92 -2.35 -3.45 19.43
N LYS A 93 -1.50 -2.73 18.70
CA LYS A 93 -1.74 -1.37 18.22
C LYS A 93 -2.23 -1.30 16.77
N HIS A 94 -2.80 -2.38 16.23
CA HIS A 94 -3.17 -2.45 14.81
C HIS A 94 -4.05 -1.29 14.36
N LYS A 95 -5.05 -0.87 15.16
CA LYS A 95 -5.93 0.27 14.83
C LYS A 95 -5.14 1.58 14.76
N GLN A 96 -4.29 1.84 15.75
CA GLN A 96 -3.44 3.03 15.76
C GLN A 96 -2.50 3.06 14.56
N ILE A 97 -1.89 1.93 14.19
CA ILE A 97 -1.01 1.83 13.01
C ILE A 97 -1.78 2.16 11.72
N ILE A 98 -3.01 1.65 11.59
CA ILE A 98 -3.86 1.96 10.44
C ILE A 98 -4.13 3.47 10.37
N GLU A 99 -4.47 4.10 11.48
CA GLU A 99 -4.73 5.55 11.55
C GLU A 99 -3.49 6.37 11.20
N GLU A 100 -2.33 6.05 11.77
CA GLU A 100 -1.05 6.70 11.48
C GLU A 100 -0.66 6.62 9.99
N ILE A 101 -0.82 5.45 9.38
CA ILE A 101 -0.52 5.25 7.96
C ILE A 101 -1.53 6.00 7.10
N GLN A 102 -2.81 5.94 7.43
CA GLN A 102 -3.83 6.68 6.68
C GLN A 102 -3.59 8.19 6.72
N GLU A 103 -3.25 8.73 7.87
CA GLU A 103 -2.88 10.14 8.02
C GLU A 103 -1.67 10.48 7.12
N THR A 104 -0.60 9.69 7.22
CA THR A 104 0.61 9.87 6.40
C THR A 104 0.30 9.84 4.90
N VAL A 105 -0.44 8.83 4.44
CA VAL A 105 -0.79 8.68 3.02
C VAL A 105 -1.74 9.78 2.55
N SER A 106 -2.57 10.34 3.45
CA SER A 106 -3.48 11.43 3.11
C SER A 106 -2.77 12.74 2.75
N HIS A 107 -1.53 12.93 3.19
CA HIS A 107 -0.68 14.09 2.84
C HIS A 107 0.06 13.93 1.51
N TRP A 108 -0.36 12.97 0.68
CA TRP A 108 0.30 12.68 -0.59
C TRP A 108 0.54 13.92 -1.47
N HIS A 109 -0.48 14.78 -1.66
CA HIS A 109 -0.34 15.94 -2.55
C HIS A 109 0.72 16.95 -2.07
N GLU A 110 0.85 17.15 -0.75
CA GLU A 110 1.88 17.99 -0.17
C GLU A 110 3.26 17.39 -0.41
N THR A 111 3.42 16.10 -0.09
CA THR A 111 4.66 15.36 -0.30
C THR A 111 5.06 15.34 -1.78
N ALA A 112 4.11 15.09 -2.68
CA ALA A 112 4.34 15.07 -4.12
C ALA A 112 4.84 16.41 -4.64
N LYS A 113 4.24 17.52 -4.17
CA LYS A 113 4.65 18.88 -4.50
C LYS A 113 6.08 19.16 -4.02
N ASP A 114 6.39 18.83 -2.78
CA ASP A 114 7.72 19.05 -2.18
C ASP A 114 8.81 18.23 -2.88
N CYS A 115 8.45 17.04 -3.40
CA CYS A 115 9.33 16.19 -4.19
C CYS A 115 9.37 16.54 -5.69
N GLY A 116 8.66 17.56 -6.14
CA GLY A 116 8.65 18.00 -7.53
C GLY A 116 7.92 17.06 -8.49
N VAL A 117 6.98 16.27 -7.99
CA VAL A 117 6.11 15.43 -8.82
C VAL A 117 5.20 16.34 -9.65
N LYS A 118 5.05 16.04 -10.94
CA LYS A 118 4.16 16.81 -11.82
C LYS A 118 2.71 16.74 -11.30
N PRO A 119 1.96 17.85 -11.31
CA PRO A 119 0.60 17.91 -10.77
C PRO A 119 -0.32 16.81 -11.33
N GLU A 120 -0.29 16.58 -12.64
CA GLU A 120 -1.10 15.54 -13.31
C GLU A 120 -0.83 14.12 -12.76
N HIS A 121 0.42 13.81 -12.41
CA HIS A 121 0.77 12.54 -11.80
C HIS A 121 0.39 12.49 -10.32
N ALA A 122 0.56 13.61 -9.61
CA ALA A 122 0.17 13.71 -8.22
C ALA A 122 -1.34 13.51 -8.05
N ASP A 123 -2.15 14.13 -8.91
CA ASP A 123 -3.60 14.01 -8.93
C ASP A 123 -4.02 12.58 -9.28
N PHE A 124 -3.45 11.99 -10.34
CA PHE A 124 -3.75 10.60 -10.72
C PHE A 124 -3.46 9.62 -9.58
N ILE A 125 -2.32 9.73 -8.92
CA ILE A 125 -1.96 8.87 -7.78
C ILE A 125 -2.92 9.13 -6.62
N GLY A 126 -3.15 10.40 -6.28
CA GLY A 126 -4.01 10.80 -5.17
C GLY A 126 -5.44 10.27 -5.28
N GLU A 127 -6.02 10.27 -6.50
CA GLU A 127 -7.35 9.72 -6.78
C GLU A 127 -7.43 8.19 -6.60
N ASN A 128 -6.30 7.51 -6.70
CA ASN A 128 -6.23 6.05 -6.59
C ASN A 128 -5.81 5.54 -5.21
N LEU A 129 -5.36 6.39 -4.28
CA LEU A 129 -5.01 5.99 -2.93
C LEU A 129 -6.21 5.39 -2.20
N LEU A 130 -5.99 4.32 -1.42
CA LEU A 130 -7.05 3.68 -0.65
C LEU A 130 -7.12 4.29 0.75
N LEU A 131 -7.96 5.33 0.91
CA LEU A 131 -8.20 6.00 2.18
C LEU A 131 -9.62 5.70 2.67
N PHE A 132 -9.74 5.15 3.86
CA PHE A 132 -11.02 4.75 4.44
C PHE A 132 -11.70 5.93 5.13
N GLY A 133 -13.05 6.02 5.03
CA GLY A 133 -13.84 7.03 5.75
C GLY A 133 -13.78 8.45 5.17
N LYS A 134 -13.02 8.75 4.12
CA LYS A 134 -13.21 9.97 3.34
C LYS A 134 -14.33 9.70 2.36
N GLN A 135 -15.45 10.41 2.51
CA GLN A 135 -16.49 10.45 1.47
C GLN A 135 -15.80 10.88 0.17
N LEU A 136 -15.79 9.97 -0.80
CA LEU A 136 -15.44 10.32 -2.17
C LEU A 136 -16.40 11.45 -2.57
N HIS A 137 -15.89 12.66 -2.70
CA HIS A 137 -16.59 13.68 -3.46
C HIS A 137 -16.75 13.07 -4.85
N THR A 138 -18.00 12.87 -5.24
CA THR A 138 -18.43 12.30 -6.51
C THR A 138 -17.67 12.95 -7.66
N ILE A 139 -16.61 12.31 -8.13
CA ILE A 139 -15.91 12.72 -9.34
C ILE A 139 -16.68 12.10 -10.49
N GLN A 140 -17.41 12.95 -11.20
CA GLN A 140 -17.96 12.61 -12.52
C GLN A 140 -16.80 12.10 -13.39
N ILE A 141 -16.94 10.87 -13.88
CA ILE A 141 -16.02 10.27 -14.85
C ILE A 141 -16.02 11.19 -16.08
N ARG A 142 -15.01 12.03 -16.21
CA ARG A 142 -14.69 12.70 -17.47
C ARG A 142 -14.05 11.65 -18.36
N THR A 143 -14.87 11.06 -19.24
CA THR A 143 -14.36 10.29 -20.37
C THR A 143 -13.47 11.18 -21.21
N LEU A 144 -12.21 10.78 -21.38
CA LEU A 144 -11.30 11.45 -22.31
C LEU A 144 -11.91 11.40 -23.72
N PRO A 145 -11.86 12.50 -24.48
CA PRO A 145 -12.36 12.50 -25.86
C PRO A 145 -11.52 11.56 -26.71
N THR A 146 -12.17 10.56 -27.28
CA THR A 146 -11.56 9.66 -28.27
C THR A 146 -11.20 10.46 -29.53
N ASN A 147 -9.91 10.70 -29.72
CA ASN A 147 -9.40 11.38 -30.90
C ASN A 147 -9.49 10.44 -32.09
N LYS A 148 -10.65 10.50 -32.82
CA LYS A 148 -10.80 9.85 -34.11
C LYS A 148 -9.90 10.59 -35.11
N ARG A 149 -8.70 10.13 -35.33
CA ARG A 149 -7.93 10.50 -36.53
C ARG A 149 -8.70 9.96 -37.76
N ARG A 150 -9.30 10.86 -38.51
CA ARG A 150 -9.74 10.57 -39.90
C ARG A 150 -8.49 10.41 -40.74
N LEU A 151 -8.30 9.22 -41.26
CA LEU A 151 -7.43 9.01 -42.42
C LEU A 151 -8.24 9.46 -43.66
N SER A 152 -7.74 10.46 -44.29
CA SER A 152 -8.06 10.82 -45.69
C SER A 152 -6.83 10.62 -46.54
#